data_4f27de516fb416dc9d8d810b5cc88ee9
#
_entry.id   4f27de516fb416dc9d8d810b5cc88ee9
#
_cell.length_a   1.000
_cell.length_b   1.000
_cell.length_c   1.000
_cell.angle_alpha   90.00
_cell.angle_beta   90.00
_cell.angle_gamma   90.00
#
_symmetry.space_group_name_H-M   'P 1'
#
loop_
_entity.id
_entity.type
_entity.pdbx_description
1 polymer ?
#
loop_
_entity_poly.entity_id
_entity_poly.type
_entity_poly.pdbx_seq_one_letter_code
_entity_poly.pdbx_strand_id
1 'polypeptide(L)'
;VNLASVLFKTIIAQSDIETWSNCQKHYFPTEFASIWSYINKYVETHSIIPTFDDLRLSVRDATLRDRFFALEKVDEVDIDGATLLEYLKNEYTQIEIMNQLETYLADSIAMESAQENIESLQNIVLSVEEKVDLKDTSTNMRKMELFDPIEELEKNVPLGLNHDFDRIQTFGPSDLVLIGGKRGAGKSIACANIASSTYEAGHSVMYFTIEMSSRATMQRICSISTGVPAAAIRNRNLSIGEWEQVARWWSQRFEDGERALSRYLSHRDFDVYHNELTAKPLREKQIDVVYSPSLTLANIRTELDKKIARLQPRVVIVDYINQVKRSMVSNGRMGQYDWTEQIEVSKALKTYAQDYGFIMVSPYQIDASGEARFAKGILDAADAAFTLDAHAKEDNIISFNCAKMRNSDEVSFTSTMDWASLAIGPETGYIKDKDGPDEEVYEL
;
A
#
# COMPACT_ATOMS: atom_id res chain seq x y z
N VAL A 1 -9.20 4.80 -39.31
CA VAL A 1 -9.14 3.32 -39.14
C VAL A 1 -9.77 3.03 -37.79
N ASN A 2 -10.77 2.14 -37.78
CA ASN A 2 -11.43 1.77 -36.52
C ASN A 2 -10.53 0.78 -35.76
N LEU A 3 -10.06 1.16 -34.56
CA LEU A 3 -9.11 0.39 -33.76
C LEU A 3 -9.63 -1.02 -33.44
N ALA A 4 -10.92 -1.16 -33.10
CA ALA A 4 -11.55 -2.45 -32.85
C ALA A 4 -11.49 -3.39 -34.08
N SER A 5 -11.70 -2.85 -35.30
CA SER A 5 -11.59 -3.63 -36.54
C SER A 5 -10.17 -4.16 -36.75
N VAL A 6 -9.16 -3.33 -36.50
CA VAL A 6 -7.75 -3.72 -36.65
C VAL A 6 -7.40 -4.80 -35.63
N LEU A 7 -7.81 -4.63 -34.39
CA LEU A 7 -7.55 -5.60 -33.33
C LEU A 7 -8.19 -6.97 -33.64
N PHE A 8 -9.46 -7.00 -34.06
CA PHE A 8 -10.11 -8.26 -34.47
C PHE A 8 -9.38 -8.94 -35.61
N LYS A 9 -8.98 -8.15 -36.65
CA LYS A 9 -8.21 -8.72 -37.74
C LYS A 9 -6.89 -9.31 -37.29
N THR A 10 -6.12 -8.58 -36.48
CA THR A 10 -4.82 -9.02 -35.97
C THR A 10 -4.96 -10.31 -35.15
N ILE A 11 -5.93 -10.37 -34.22
CA ILE A 11 -6.19 -11.56 -33.41
C ILE A 11 -6.56 -12.77 -34.26
N ILE A 12 -7.44 -12.60 -35.24
CA ILE A 12 -7.87 -13.70 -36.12
C ILE A 12 -6.71 -14.15 -37.03
N ALA A 13 -5.99 -13.21 -37.63
CA ALA A 13 -4.90 -13.53 -38.58
C ALA A 13 -3.71 -14.22 -37.91
N GLN A 14 -3.39 -13.83 -36.67
CA GLN A 14 -2.28 -14.37 -35.88
C GLN A 14 -2.68 -15.54 -34.97
N SER A 15 -3.98 -15.86 -34.91
CA SER A 15 -4.54 -16.84 -33.96
C SER A 15 -4.14 -16.52 -32.50
N ASP A 16 -4.11 -15.24 -32.13
CA ASP A 16 -3.62 -14.72 -30.88
C ASP A 16 -4.66 -14.93 -29.76
N ILE A 17 -4.60 -16.11 -29.14
CA ILE A 17 -5.48 -16.47 -28.02
C ILE A 17 -5.10 -15.74 -26.73
N GLU A 18 -3.83 -15.35 -26.58
CA GLU A 18 -3.33 -14.64 -25.39
C GLU A 18 -3.95 -13.25 -25.33
N THR A 19 -3.85 -12.47 -26.41
CA THR A 19 -4.52 -11.16 -26.48
C THR A 19 -6.04 -11.31 -26.37
N TRP A 20 -6.64 -12.34 -27.00
CA TRP A 20 -8.08 -12.56 -26.91
C TRP A 20 -8.55 -12.80 -25.46
N SER A 21 -7.80 -13.55 -24.66
CA SER A 21 -8.17 -13.85 -23.28
C SER A 21 -8.28 -12.59 -22.40
N ASN A 22 -7.59 -11.52 -22.79
CA ASN A 22 -7.61 -10.22 -22.11
C ASN A 22 -8.65 -9.25 -22.71
N CYS A 23 -9.34 -9.66 -23.80
CA CYS A 23 -10.40 -8.86 -24.40
C CYS A 23 -11.72 -9.01 -23.66
N GLN A 24 -12.29 -7.92 -23.19
CA GLN A 24 -13.63 -7.92 -22.61
C GLN A 24 -14.63 -7.27 -23.58
N LYS A 25 -15.86 -7.78 -23.57
CA LYS A 25 -16.91 -7.33 -24.50
C LYS A 25 -17.15 -5.82 -24.46
N HIS A 26 -17.06 -5.21 -23.29
CA HIS A 26 -17.36 -3.80 -23.07
C HIS A 26 -16.29 -2.84 -23.61
N TYR A 27 -15.07 -3.34 -23.88
CA TYR A 27 -14.04 -2.50 -24.55
C TYR A 27 -14.39 -2.16 -26.00
N PHE A 28 -15.23 -2.98 -26.62
CA PHE A 28 -15.59 -2.83 -28.03
C PHE A 28 -16.86 -1.99 -28.19
N PRO A 29 -16.90 -1.11 -29.21
CA PRO A 29 -18.14 -0.42 -29.59
C PRO A 29 -19.28 -1.41 -29.83
N THR A 30 -20.51 -1.00 -29.51
CA THR A 30 -21.71 -1.86 -29.58
C THR A 30 -21.92 -2.54 -30.93
N GLU A 31 -21.47 -1.91 -32.02
CA GLU A 31 -21.51 -2.47 -33.38
C GLU A 31 -20.71 -3.76 -33.52
N PHE A 32 -19.67 -3.97 -32.68
CA PHE A 32 -18.85 -5.18 -32.71
C PHE A 32 -19.34 -6.27 -31.72
N ALA A 33 -20.38 -6.02 -30.96
CA ALA A 33 -20.88 -6.97 -29.95
C ALA A 33 -21.24 -8.36 -30.51
N SER A 34 -21.77 -8.41 -31.73
CA SER A 34 -22.10 -9.69 -32.37
C SER A 34 -20.85 -10.45 -32.85
N ILE A 35 -19.85 -9.76 -33.32
CA ILE A 35 -18.55 -10.31 -33.75
C ILE A 35 -17.87 -10.89 -32.49
N TRP A 36 -17.74 -10.10 -31.44
CA TRP A 36 -17.14 -10.52 -30.17
C TRP A 36 -17.85 -11.78 -29.61
N SER A 37 -19.20 -11.75 -29.54
CA SER A 37 -19.98 -12.87 -28.99
C SER A 37 -19.81 -14.15 -29.80
N TYR A 38 -19.65 -14.05 -31.13
CA TYR A 38 -19.44 -15.22 -31.97
C TYR A 38 -18.05 -15.84 -31.75
N ILE A 39 -17.00 -15.01 -31.78
CA ILE A 39 -15.63 -15.46 -31.55
C ILE A 39 -15.49 -16.05 -30.16
N ASN A 40 -16.04 -15.36 -29.12
CA ASN A 40 -16.00 -15.86 -27.75
C ASN A 40 -16.63 -17.26 -27.61
N LYS A 41 -17.80 -17.45 -28.19
CA LYS A 41 -18.47 -18.77 -28.21
C LYS A 41 -17.66 -19.84 -28.94
N TYR A 42 -16.98 -19.46 -30.02
CA TYR A 42 -16.10 -20.36 -30.77
C TYR A 42 -14.90 -20.76 -29.91
N VAL A 43 -14.26 -19.81 -29.26
CA VAL A 43 -13.12 -20.05 -28.36
C VAL A 43 -13.52 -20.89 -27.16
N GLU A 44 -14.66 -20.63 -26.52
CA GLU A 44 -15.21 -21.48 -25.44
C GLU A 44 -15.43 -22.93 -25.87
N THR A 45 -15.81 -23.15 -27.14
CA THR A 45 -16.11 -24.49 -27.65
C THR A 45 -14.87 -25.25 -28.13
N HIS A 46 -13.93 -24.55 -28.75
CA HIS A 46 -12.80 -25.16 -29.48
C HIS A 46 -11.42 -24.84 -28.87
N SER A 47 -11.35 -23.92 -27.89
CA SER A 47 -10.12 -23.44 -27.24
C SER A 47 -9.06 -22.86 -28.21
N ILE A 48 -9.50 -22.40 -29.37
CA ILE A 48 -8.67 -21.76 -30.40
C ILE A 48 -9.40 -20.56 -31.02
N ILE A 49 -8.66 -19.61 -31.57
CA ILE A 49 -9.23 -18.50 -32.34
C ILE A 49 -9.66 -19.05 -33.73
N PRO A 50 -10.88 -18.73 -34.23
CA PRO A 50 -11.30 -19.13 -35.58
C PRO A 50 -10.47 -18.41 -36.62
N THR A 51 -10.09 -19.11 -37.71
CA THR A 51 -9.53 -18.49 -38.89
C THR A 51 -10.63 -17.83 -39.75
N PHE A 52 -10.27 -16.96 -40.67
CA PHE A 52 -11.26 -16.39 -41.62
C PHE A 52 -11.96 -17.48 -42.44
N ASP A 53 -11.27 -18.57 -42.75
CA ASP A 53 -11.89 -19.70 -43.48
C ASP A 53 -12.91 -20.45 -42.58
N ASP A 54 -12.61 -20.65 -41.30
CA ASP A 54 -13.56 -21.21 -40.35
C ASP A 54 -14.81 -20.34 -40.22
N LEU A 55 -14.63 -19.01 -40.17
CA LEU A 55 -15.73 -18.05 -40.10
C LEU A 55 -16.60 -18.07 -41.36
N ARG A 56 -16.00 -18.19 -42.54
CA ARG A 56 -16.73 -18.33 -43.82
C ARG A 56 -17.60 -19.56 -43.85
N LEU A 57 -17.13 -20.67 -43.29
CA LEU A 57 -17.83 -21.95 -43.36
C LEU A 57 -18.86 -22.11 -42.19
N SER A 58 -18.60 -21.57 -41.03
CA SER A 58 -19.40 -21.80 -39.84
C SER A 58 -20.49 -20.75 -39.63
N VAL A 59 -20.33 -19.50 -40.06
CA VAL A 59 -21.29 -18.41 -39.85
C VAL A 59 -22.49 -18.55 -40.82
N ARG A 60 -23.66 -18.84 -40.22
CA ARG A 60 -24.91 -18.99 -41.00
C ARG A 60 -25.64 -17.67 -41.24
N ASP A 61 -25.51 -16.71 -40.32
CA ASP A 61 -26.11 -15.39 -40.42
C ASP A 61 -25.41 -14.56 -41.50
N ALA A 62 -26.15 -14.11 -42.54
CA ALA A 62 -25.61 -13.38 -43.66
C ALA A 62 -25.00 -12.02 -43.23
N THR A 63 -25.68 -11.31 -42.33
CA THR A 63 -25.23 -10.00 -41.86
C THR A 63 -23.93 -10.09 -41.07
N LEU A 64 -23.82 -11.10 -40.20
CA LEU A 64 -22.61 -11.33 -39.43
C LEU A 64 -21.45 -11.80 -40.32
N ARG A 65 -21.73 -12.63 -41.31
CA ARG A 65 -20.76 -13.06 -42.32
C ARG A 65 -20.21 -11.88 -43.13
N ASP A 66 -21.06 -10.96 -43.56
CA ASP A 66 -20.63 -9.75 -44.28
C ASP A 66 -19.74 -8.86 -43.41
N ARG A 67 -19.99 -8.81 -42.10
CA ARG A 67 -19.12 -8.10 -41.16
C ARG A 67 -17.74 -8.75 -41.05
N PHE A 68 -17.64 -10.07 -41.01
CA PHE A 68 -16.35 -10.76 -41.02
C PHE A 68 -15.60 -10.56 -42.34
N PHE A 69 -16.29 -10.52 -43.48
CA PHE A 69 -15.67 -10.15 -44.74
C PHE A 69 -15.15 -8.71 -44.76
N ALA A 70 -15.83 -7.81 -44.09
CA ALA A 70 -15.36 -6.45 -43.97
C ALA A 70 -14.09 -6.36 -43.08
N LEU A 71 -14.01 -7.13 -41.97
CA LEU A 71 -12.82 -7.23 -41.15
C LEU A 71 -11.61 -7.78 -41.92
N GLU A 72 -11.80 -8.79 -42.75
CA GLU A 72 -10.73 -9.39 -43.55
C GLU A 72 -10.07 -8.36 -44.51
N LYS A 73 -10.83 -7.37 -44.97
CA LYS A 73 -10.37 -6.31 -45.87
C LYS A 73 -9.71 -5.13 -45.18
N VAL A 74 -9.71 -5.09 -43.87
CA VAL A 74 -9.01 -4.05 -43.09
C VAL A 74 -7.51 -4.14 -43.40
N ASP A 75 -6.84 -3.00 -43.57
CA ASP A 75 -5.41 -2.97 -43.78
C ASP A 75 -4.64 -3.54 -42.58
N GLU A 76 -3.58 -4.30 -42.88
CA GLU A 76 -2.69 -4.78 -41.85
C GLU A 76 -1.85 -3.63 -41.30
N VAL A 77 -1.65 -3.64 -39.98
CA VAL A 77 -0.75 -2.71 -39.27
C VAL A 77 0.38 -3.50 -38.63
N ASP A 78 1.56 -2.94 -38.65
CA ASP A 78 2.74 -3.54 -38.01
C ASP A 78 2.75 -3.20 -36.49
N ILE A 79 1.69 -3.61 -35.79
CA ILE A 79 1.49 -3.44 -34.34
C ILE A 79 0.93 -4.76 -33.83
N ASP A 80 1.49 -5.24 -32.74
CA ASP A 80 1.03 -6.49 -32.10
C ASP A 80 -0.35 -6.33 -31.43
N GLY A 81 -1.03 -7.47 -31.21
CA GLY A 81 -2.37 -7.48 -30.66
C GLY A 81 -2.46 -6.90 -29.24
N ALA A 82 -1.45 -7.13 -28.40
CA ALA A 82 -1.44 -6.63 -27.03
C ALA A 82 -1.39 -5.10 -27.00
N THR A 83 -0.52 -4.48 -27.80
CA THR A 83 -0.44 -3.00 -27.94
C THR A 83 -1.74 -2.41 -28.48
N LEU A 84 -2.37 -3.08 -29.48
CA LEU A 84 -3.67 -2.64 -29.99
C LEU A 84 -4.77 -2.73 -28.93
N LEU A 85 -4.74 -3.75 -28.10
CA LEU A 85 -5.68 -3.89 -26.97
C LEU A 85 -5.48 -2.78 -25.95
N GLU A 86 -4.25 -2.40 -25.63
CA GLU A 86 -3.98 -1.26 -24.75
C GLU A 86 -4.56 0.05 -25.29
N TYR A 87 -4.41 0.31 -26.58
CA TYR A 87 -5.02 1.48 -27.21
C TYR A 87 -6.54 1.45 -27.11
N LEU A 88 -7.15 0.29 -27.31
CA LEU A 88 -8.61 0.12 -27.20
C LEU A 88 -9.09 0.31 -25.76
N LYS A 89 -8.37 -0.23 -24.78
CA LYS A 89 -8.65 -0.01 -23.36
C LYS A 89 -8.57 1.47 -22.98
N ASN A 90 -7.56 2.17 -23.48
CA ASN A 90 -7.40 3.60 -23.24
C ASN A 90 -8.56 4.42 -23.86
N GLU A 91 -8.96 4.11 -25.10
CA GLU A 91 -10.10 4.76 -25.76
C GLU A 91 -11.40 4.51 -24.96
N TYR A 92 -11.65 3.26 -24.58
CA TYR A 92 -12.79 2.91 -23.74
C TYR A 92 -12.80 3.67 -22.40
N THR A 93 -11.66 3.72 -21.74
CA THR A 93 -11.49 4.42 -20.44
C THR A 93 -11.84 5.90 -20.57
N GLN A 94 -11.33 6.57 -21.61
CA GLN A 94 -11.64 7.99 -21.86
C GLN A 94 -13.12 8.22 -22.08
N ILE A 95 -13.76 7.37 -22.88
CA ILE A 95 -15.20 7.47 -23.17
C ILE A 95 -16.02 7.21 -21.91
N GLU A 96 -15.66 6.22 -21.11
CA GLU A 96 -16.37 5.88 -19.87
C GLU A 96 -16.26 7.00 -18.84
N ILE A 97 -15.06 7.58 -18.67
CA ILE A 97 -14.88 8.78 -17.81
C ILE A 97 -15.77 9.93 -18.27
N MET A 98 -15.76 10.23 -19.57
CA MET A 98 -16.58 11.32 -20.12
C MET A 98 -18.07 11.10 -19.87
N ASN A 99 -18.57 9.89 -20.14
CA ASN A 99 -19.99 9.56 -19.94
C ASN A 99 -20.42 9.69 -18.47
N GLN A 100 -19.59 9.21 -17.55
CA GLN A 100 -19.90 9.30 -16.12
C GLN A 100 -19.82 10.74 -15.61
N LEU A 101 -18.84 11.52 -16.09
CA LEU A 101 -18.76 12.94 -15.75
C LEU A 101 -19.92 13.74 -16.34
N GLU A 102 -20.34 13.48 -17.59
CA GLU A 102 -21.49 14.13 -18.19
C GLU A 102 -22.77 13.85 -17.38
N THR A 103 -22.98 12.59 -16.99
CA THR A 103 -24.12 12.20 -16.15
C THR A 103 -24.08 12.92 -14.80
N TYR A 104 -22.93 12.95 -14.14
CA TYR A 104 -22.73 13.62 -12.86
C TYR A 104 -22.97 15.13 -12.95
N LEU A 105 -22.44 15.79 -13.98
CA LEU A 105 -22.61 17.22 -14.19
C LEU A 105 -24.08 17.60 -14.49
N ALA A 106 -24.82 16.70 -15.15
CA ALA A 106 -26.24 16.94 -15.47
C ALA A 106 -27.14 16.78 -14.24
N ASP A 107 -26.87 15.79 -13.39
CA ASP A 107 -27.84 15.33 -12.39
C ASP A 107 -27.52 15.76 -10.95
N SER A 108 -26.24 15.88 -10.58
CA SER A 108 -25.85 15.90 -9.16
C SER A 108 -25.08 17.14 -8.71
N ILE A 109 -24.20 17.71 -9.51
CA ILE A 109 -23.23 18.72 -9.06
C ILE A 109 -23.85 19.97 -8.43
N ALA A 110 -25.02 20.36 -8.88
CA ALA A 110 -25.70 21.58 -8.39
C ALA A 110 -26.52 21.35 -7.10
N MET A 111 -26.76 20.09 -6.72
CA MET A 111 -27.60 19.69 -5.60
C MET A 111 -26.80 19.17 -4.39
N GLU A 112 -25.55 18.80 -4.58
CA GLU A 112 -24.70 18.24 -3.57
C GLU A 112 -23.80 19.30 -2.92
N SER A 113 -23.39 19.06 -1.67
CA SER A 113 -22.37 19.87 -1.01
C SER A 113 -20.99 19.64 -1.65
N ALA A 114 -20.04 20.55 -1.42
CA ALA A 114 -18.69 20.41 -1.95
C ALA A 114 -18.01 19.08 -1.52
N GLN A 115 -18.33 18.58 -0.33
CA GLN A 115 -17.79 17.31 0.19
C GLN A 115 -18.40 16.11 -0.55
N GLU A 116 -19.71 16.10 -0.74
CA GLU A 116 -20.43 15.07 -1.49
C GLU A 116 -19.97 15.04 -2.96
N ASN A 117 -19.75 16.21 -3.56
CA ASN A 117 -19.22 16.31 -4.91
C ASN A 117 -17.82 15.67 -5.05
N ILE A 118 -16.94 15.85 -4.06
CA ILE A 118 -15.62 15.20 -4.05
C ILE A 118 -15.77 13.68 -3.95
N GLU A 119 -16.66 13.18 -3.10
CA GLU A 119 -16.92 11.75 -2.96
C GLU A 119 -17.52 11.14 -4.23
N SER A 120 -18.43 11.83 -4.88
CA SER A 120 -19.03 11.40 -6.14
C SER A 120 -17.99 11.30 -7.26
N LEU A 121 -17.08 12.27 -7.36
CA LEU A 121 -15.96 12.21 -8.31
C LEU A 121 -14.98 11.07 -8.01
N GLN A 122 -14.67 10.81 -6.74
CA GLN A 122 -13.84 9.67 -6.35
C GLN A 122 -14.49 8.34 -6.71
N ASN A 123 -15.81 8.21 -6.50
CA ASN A 123 -16.55 7.01 -6.88
C ASN A 123 -16.57 6.79 -8.40
N ILE A 124 -16.62 7.85 -9.21
CA ILE A 124 -16.49 7.75 -10.66
C ILE A 124 -15.13 7.14 -11.04
N VAL A 125 -14.05 7.66 -10.46
CA VAL A 125 -12.69 7.14 -10.72
C VAL A 125 -12.61 5.65 -10.35
N LEU A 126 -13.05 5.28 -9.16
CA LEU A 126 -13.05 3.89 -8.69
C LEU A 126 -13.88 2.97 -9.60
N SER A 127 -15.06 3.42 -10.04
CA SER A 127 -15.93 2.62 -10.89
C SER A 127 -15.33 2.38 -12.29
N VAL A 128 -14.57 3.33 -12.80
CA VAL A 128 -13.86 3.17 -14.08
C VAL A 128 -12.68 2.23 -13.91
N GLU A 129 -11.90 2.35 -12.84
CA GLU A 129 -10.80 1.44 -12.54
C GLU A 129 -11.24 -0.01 -12.36
N GLU A 130 -12.39 -0.25 -11.71
CA GLU A 130 -12.96 -1.60 -11.58
C GLU A 130 -13.38 -2.21 -12.93
N LYS A 131 -13.79 -1.39 -13.90
CA LYS A 131 -14.22 -1.86 -15.23
C LYS A 131 -13.04 -2.07 -16.19
N VAL A 132 -11.93 -1.38 -15.96
CA VAL A 132 -10.79 -1.41 -16.87
C VAL A 132 -9.63 -2.11 -16.18
N ASP A 133 -9.41 -3.36 -16.56
CA ASP A 133 -8.19 -4.08 -16.17
C ASP A 133 -7.04 -3.59 -17.03
N LEU A 134 -6.30 -2.59 -16.53
CA LEU A 134 -5.17 -1.98 -17.23
C LEU A 134 -3.85 -2.75 -17.02
N LYS A 135 -3.85 -3.77 -16.15
CA LYS A 135 -2.65 -4.57 -15.86
C LYS A 135 -2.82 -5.97 -16.45
N ASP A 136 -1.86 -6.42 -17.25
CA ASP A 136 -1.72 -7.84 -17.61
C ASP A 136 -1.29 -8.59 -16.34
N THR A 137 -2.25 -9.28 -15.71
CA THR A 137 -2.02 -10.05 -14.48
C THR A 137 -1.66 -11.51 -14.77
N SER A 138 -1.68 -11.91 -16.06
CA SER A 138 -1.37 -13.29 -16.44
C SER A 138 0.14 -13.48 -16.64
N THR A 139 0.71 -14.47 -15.94
CA THR A 139 2.11 -14.89 -16.12
C THR A 139 2.10 -16.35 -16.57
N ASN A 140 2.65 -16.62 -17.75
CA ASN A 140 2.85 -17.98 -18.23
C ASN A 140 4.30 -18.44 -17.99
N MET A 141 4.56 -19.75 -18.12
CA MET A 141 5.89 -20.33 -17.84
C MET A 141 7.04 -19.75 -18.69
N ARG A 142 6.76 -19.08 -19.81
CA ARG A 142 7.78 -18.41 -20.64
C ARG A 142 8.17 -17.04 -20.09
N LYS A 143 7.25 -16.39 -19.37
CA LYS A 143 7.43 -15.07 -18.71
C LYS A 143 7.78 -15.22 -17.22
N MET A 144 7.77 -16.46 -16.71
CA MET A 144 8.01 -16.73 -15.30
C MET A 144 9.51 -16.64 -15.00
N GLU A 145 9.87 -15.75 -14.11
CA GLU A 145 11.17 -15.72 -13.46
C GLU A 145 11.11 -16.58 -12.20
N LEU A 146 12.03 -17.54 -12.10
CA LEU A 146 12.06 -18.46 -10.96
C LEU A 146 12.64 -17.81 -9.71
N PHE A 147 13.50 -16.83 -9.89
CA PHE A 147 14.15 -16.11 -8.80
C PHE A 147 13.84 -14.61 -8.94
N ASP A 148 13.58 -13.96 -7.81
CA ASP A 148 13.45 -12.52 -7.78
C ASP A 148 14.79 -11.89 -8.20
N PRO A 149 14.77 -10.82 -9.03
CA PRO A 149 15.97 -10.05 -9.33
C PRO A 149 16.64 -9.56 -8.05
N ILE A 150 17.95 -9.51 -8.02
CA ILE A 150 18.71 -9.00 -6.85
C ILE A 150 18.23 -7.60 -6.44
N GLU A 151 17.90 -6.77 -7.43
CA GLU A 151 17.35 -5.41 -7.23
C GLU A 151 16.01 -5.41 -6.47
N GLU A 152 15.19 -6.46 -6.62
CA GLU A 152 13.96 -6.61 -5.83
C GLU A 152 14.26 -7.03 -4.41
N LEU A 153 15.23 -7.93 -4.20
CA LEU A 153 15.66 -8.35 -2.86
C LEU A 153 16.27 -7.18 -2.07
N GLU A 154 16.99 -6.28 -2.73
CA GLU A 154 17.50 -5.05 -2.11
C GLU A 154 16.40 -4.08 -1.64
N LYS A 155 15.17 -4.27 -2.11
CA LYS A 155 14.01 -3.50 -1.64
C LYS A 155 13.44 -4.02 -0.32
N ASN A 156 13.83 -5.20 0.13
CA ASN A 156 13.39 -5.73 1.40
C ASN A 156 14.00 -4.95 2.58
N VAL A 157 13.21 -4.76 3.62
CA VAL A 157 13.67 -4.12 4.86
C VAL A 157 13.31 -4.96 6.09
N PRO A 158 14.16 -4.94 7.12
CA PRO A 158 13.84 -5.49 8.42
C PRO A 158 12.85 -4.59 9.17
N LEU A 159 12.21 -5.11 10.20
CA LEU A 159 11.37 -4.29 11.08
C LEU A 159 12.20 -3.36 11.98
N GLY A 160 13.45 -3.68 12.25
CA GLY A 160 14.34 -2.93 13.11
C GLY A 160 13.97 -3.01 14.60
N LEU A 161 13.33 -4.10 14.99
CA LEU A 161 12.86 -4.31 16.36
C LEU A 161 13.72 -5.32 17.14
N ASN A 162 14.41 -6.23 16.41
CA ASN A 162 15.25 -7.26 17.00
C ASN A 162 16.26 -7.73 15.96
N HIS A 163 17.56 -7.69 16.27
CA HIS A 163 18.62 -8.05 15.33
C HIS A 163 18.56 -9.51 14.84
N ASP A 164 18.26 -10.44 15.73
CA ASP A 164 18.27 -11.86 15.36
C ASP A 164 17.08 -12.18 14.46
N PHE A 165 15.90 -11.61 14.77
CA PHE A 165 14.73 -11.71 13.91
C PHE A 165 14.98 -11.06 12.55
N ASP A 166 15.54 -9.86 12.51
CA ASP A 166 15.80 -9.10 11.28
C ASP A 166 16.83 -9.75 10.35
N ARG A 167 17.70 -10.63 10.91
CA ARG A 167 18.66 -11.43 10.11
C ARG A 167 18.00 -12.58 9.36
N ILE A 168 16.91 -13.12 9.88
CA ILE A 168 16.21 -14.27 9.29
C ILE A 168 14.95 -13.87 8.55
N GLN A 169 14.38 -12.70 8.85
CA GLN A 169 13.14 -12.24 8.27
C GLN A 169 13.20 -10.77 7.85
N THR A 170 12.97 -10.52 6.58
CA THR A 170 12.76 -9.19 6.00
C THR A 170 11.43 -9.14 5.26
N PHE A 171 10.94 -7.95 4.99
CA PHE A 171 9.68 -7.72 4.30
C PHE A 171 9.93 -6.95 3.02
N GLY A 172 9.24 -7.36 1.95
CA GLY A 172 9.39 -6.80 0.62
C GLY A 172 8.25 -5.85 0.21
N PRO A 173 8.42 -5.16 -0.92
CA PRO A 173 7.33 -4.43 -1.55
C PRO A 173 6.10 -5.32 -1.69
N SER A 174 4.92 -4.73 -1.48
CA SER A 174 3.62 -5.41 -1.46
C SER A 174 3.25 -6.12 -0.16
N ASP A 175 4.15 -6.28 0.81
CA ASP A 175 3.79 -6.93 2.07
C ASP A 175 2.92 -6.05 2.96
N LEU A 176 1.92 -6.68 3.58
CA LEU A 176 1.11 -6.11 4.66
C LEU A 176 1.50 -6.77 5.99
N VAL A 177 2.10 -5.99 6.88
CA VAL A 177 2.50 -6.40 8.22
C VAL A 177 1.54 -5.81 9.25
N LEU A 178 0.89 -6.66 10.03
CA LEU A 178 -0.06 -6.26 11.07
C LEU A 178 0.53 -6.45 12.48
N ILE A 179 0.32 -5.44 13.33
CA ILE A 179 0.80 -5.45 14.72
C ILE A 179 -0.39 -5.36 15.67
N GLY A 180 -0.81 -6.51 16.21
CA GLY A 180 -1.93 -6.64 17.14
C GLY A 180 -1.56 -6.36 18.58
N GLY A 181 -2.54 -5.99 19.38
CA GLY A 181 -2.34 -5.89 20.81
C GLY A 181 -3.49 -5.20 21.53
N LYS A 182 -3.58 -5.42 22.84
CA LYS A 182 -4.55 -4.74 23.72
C LYS A 182 -4.31 -3.23 23.72
N ARG A 183 -5.28 -2.47 24.21
CA ARG A 183 -5.10 -1.04 24.42
C ARG A 183 -3.94 -0.79 25.39
N GLY A 184 -3.01 0.08 25.01
CA GLY A 184 -1.83 0.37 25.84
C GLY A 184 -0.66 -0.61 25.69
N ALA A 185 -0.76 -1.66 24.87
CA ALA A 185 0.30 -2.64 24.65
C ALA A 185 1.54 -2.14 23.89
N GLY A 186 1.54 -0.89 23.41
CA GLY A 186 2.71 -0.34 22.72
C GLY A 186 2.67 -0.41 21.19
N LYS A 187 1.53 -0.74 20.56
CA LYS A 187 1.38 -0.87 19.10
C LYS A 187 1.92 0.33 18.31
N SER A 188 1.45 1.54 18.65
CA SER A 188 1.93 2.77 17.99
C SER A 188 3.39 3.10 18.34
N ILE A 189 3.92 2.53 19.42
CA ILE A 189 5.35 2.63 19.74
C ILE A 189 6.14 1.73 18.80
N ALA A 190 5.71 0.49 18.59
CA ALA A 190 6.33 -0.42 17.64
C ALA A 190 6.33 0.17 16.22
N CYS A 191 5.20 0.74 15.76
CA CYS A 191 5.13 1.42 14.46
C CYS A 191 6.11 2.60 14.35
N ALA A 192 6.27 3.39 15.41
CA ALA A 192 7.22 4.51 15.42
C ALA A 192 8.68 4.02 15.40
N ASN A 193 8.99 2.86 16.04
CA ASN A 193 10.30 2.23 15.95
C ASN A 193 10.59 1.73 14.54
N ILE A 194 9.63 1.06 13.90
CA ILE A 194 9.77 0.65 12.49
C ILE A 194 10.02 1.86 11.59
N ALA A 195 9.28 2.96 11.78
CA ALA A 195 9.50 4.20 11.02
C ALA A 195 10.90 4.76 11.24
N SER A 196 11.37 4.79 12.49
CA SER A 196 12.71 5.26 12.86
C SER A 196 13.79 4.39 12.23
N SER A 197 13.71 3.08 12.40
CA SER A 197 14.67 2.11 11.86
C SER A 197 14.75 2.17 10.33
N THR A 198 13.60 2.16 9.65
CA THR A 198 13.53 2.28 8.18
C THR A 198 14.18 3.57 7.69
N TYR A 199 13.93 4.68 8.38
CA TYR A 199 14.52 5.96 8.00
C TYR A 199 16.04 6.00 8.26
N GLU A 200 16.50 5.51 9.39
CA GLU A 200 17.95 5.45 9.70
C GLU A 200 18.70 4.48 8.76
N ALA A 201 18.00 3.49 8.20
CA ALA A 201 18.52 2.65 7.12
C ALA A 201 18.57 3.36 5.74
N GLY A 202 18.20 4.64 5.64
CA GLY A 202 18.30 5.44 4.42
C GLY A 202 17.08 5.38 3.51
N HIS A 203 15.91 4.98 4.02
CA HIS A 203 14.68 4.91 3.25
C HIS A 203 13.66 5.96 3.70
N SER A 204 12.82 6.41 2.78
CA SER A 204 11.68 7.28 3.13
C SER A 204 10.55 6.48 3.76
N VAL A 205 9.81 7.14 4.66
CA VAL A 205 8.65 6.60 5.36
C VAL A 205 7.48 7.57 5.24
N MET A 206 6.28 7.03 5.02
CA MET A 206 5.04 7.78 5.13
C MET A 206 4.21 7.24 6.29
N TYR A 207 3.79 8.12 7.20
CA TYR A 207 3.11 7.74 8.44
C TYR A 207 1.76 8.44 8.54
N PHE A 208 0.68 7.68 8.39
CA PHE A 208 -0.68 8.17 8.66
C PHE A 208 -1.02 7.93 10.12
N THR A 209 -1.48 8.98 10.80
CA THR A 209 -1.89 8.90 12.20
C THR A 209 -3.27 9.52 12.42
N ILE A 210 -4.09 8.86 13.24
CA ILE A 210 -5.46 9.28 13.54
C ILE A 210 -5.54 9.90 14.95
N GLU A 211 -4.89 9.29 15.93
CA GLU A 211 -4.98 9.71 17.33
C GLU A 211 -3.93 10.76 17.73
N MET A 212 -2.74 10.67 17.14
CA MET A 212 -1.63 11.55 17.51
C MET A 212 -1.43 12.62 16.46
N SER A 213 -1.21 13.87 16.87
CA SER A 213 -0.81 14.92 15.95
C SER A 213 0.54 14.60 15.27
N SER A 214 0.76 15.13 14.07
CA SER A 214 2.04 14.97 13.35
C SER A 214 3.24 15.36 14.21
N ARG A 215 3.10 16.44 15.01
CA ARG A 215 4.15 16.88 15.94
C ARG A 215 4.43 15.82 17.01
N ALA A 216 3.40 15.25 17.62
CA ALA A 216 3.58 14.25 18.68
C ALA A 216 4.18 12.95 18.15
N THR A 217 3.80 12.55 16.93
CA THR A 217 4.40 11.38 16.25
C THR A 217 5.88 11.65 15.94
N MET A 218 6.22 12.81 15.41
CA MET A 218 7.60 13.18 15.10
C MET A 218 8.47 13.29 16.37
N GLN A 219 7.92 13.83 17.48
CA GLN A 219 8.61 13.87 18.79
C GLN A 219 8.90 12.47 19.31
N ARG A 220 7.97 11.52 19.11
CA ARG A 220 8.18 10.11 19.46
C ARG A 220 9.30 9.48 18.63
N ILE A 221 9.29 9.67 17.32
CA ILE A 221 10.34 9.16 16.44
C ILE A 221 11.70 9.79 16.82
N CYS A 222 11.74 11.10 17.08
CA CYS A 222 12.95 11.76 17.58
C CYS A 222 13.45 11.15 18.89
N SER A 223 12.58 10.90 19.84
CA SER A 223 12.92 10.26 21.12
C SER A 223 13.53 8.87 20.91
N ILE A 224 12.92 8.06 20.07
CA ILE A 224 13.41 6.72 19.71
C ILE A 224 14.80 6.80 19.08
N SER A 225 14.98 7.64 18.04
CA SER A 225 16.25 7.74 17.33
C SER A 225 17.39 8.33 18.17
N THR A 226 17.07 9.20 19.14
CA THR A 226 18.10 9.90 19.94
C THR A 226 18.35 9.29 21.30
N GLY A 227 17.46 8.42 21.80
CA GLY A 227 17.49 7.94 23.19
C GLY A 227 17.08 8.98 24.22
N VAL A 228 16.73 10.20 23.81
CA VAL A 228 16.30 11.27 24.73
C VAL A 228 14.88 10.98 25.24
N PRO A 229 14.60 11.10 26.56
CA PRO A 229 13.29 10.78 27.07
C PRO A 229 12.14 11.53 26.38
N ALA A 230 11.11 10.82 25.96
CA ALA A 230 9.97 11.39 25.25
C ALA A 230 9.27 12.51 26.02
N ALA A 231 9.17 12.37 27.34
CA ALA A 231 8.61 13.38 28.23
C ALA A 231 9.46 14.65 28.27
N ALA A 232 10.79 14.53 28.21
CA ALA A 232 11.71 15.66 28.18
C ALA A 232 11.57 16.46 26.89
N ILE A 233 11.50 15.76 25.73
CA ILE A 233 11.25 16.40 24.43
C ILE A 233 9.90 17.11 24.41
N ARG A 234 8.83 16.41 24.83
CA ARG A 234 7.47 16.95 24.85
C ARG A 234 7.35 18.20 25.70
N ASN A 235 7.95 18.18 26.88
CA ASN A 235 7.86 19.26 27.87
C ASN A 235 8.96 20.34 27.66
N ARG A 236 9.83 20.15 26.66
CA ARG A 236 10.99 21.03 26.39
C ARG A 236 11.91 21.20 27.61
N ASN A 237 12.00 20.15 28.43
CA ASN A 237 12.82 20.11 29.61
C ASN A 237 14.01 19.16 29.39
N LEU A 238 15.01 19.68 28.67
CA LEU A 238 16.17 18.96 28.19
C LEU A 238 17.44 19.53 28.79
N SER A 239 18.36 18.68 29.17
CA SER A 239 19.74 19.06 29.47
C SER A 239 20.45 19.56 28.21
N ILE A 240 21.60 20.22 28.39
CA ILE A 240 22.40 20.72 27.26
C ILE A 240 22.77 19.59 26.29
N GLY A 241 23.17 18.42 26.83
CA GLY A 241 23.52 17.26 26.00
C GLY A 241 22.34 16.72 25.22
N GLU A 242 21.15 16.65 25.83
CA GLU A 242 19.93 16.21 25.17
C GLU A 242 19.49 17.19 24.08
N TRP A 243 19.62 18.50 24.30
CA TRP A 243 19.41 19.50 23.26
C TRP A 243 20.35 19.30 22.06
N GLU A 244 21.62 18.99 22.32
CA GLU A 244 22.58 18.70 21.25
C GLU A 244 22.21 17.45 20.47
N GLN A 245 21.77 16.39 21.14
CA GLN A 245 21.33 15.16 20.48
C GLN A 245 20.12 15.42 19.59
N VAL A 246 19.09 16.11 20.08
CA VAL A 246 17.90 16.49 19.32
C VAL A 246 18.27 17.40 18.15
N ALA A 247 19.11 18.40 18.37
CA ALA A 247 19.55 19.32 17.30
C ALA A 247 20.33 18.57 16.21
N ARG A 248 21.23 17.68 16.60
CA ARG A 248 21.99 16.84 15.67
C ARG A 248 21.07 15.96 14.82
N TRP A 249 20.15 15.25 15.49
CA TRP A 249 19.15 14.43 14.82
C TRP A 249 18.31 15.25 13.84
N TRP A 250 17.87 16.46 14.24
CA TRP A 250 17.05 17.32 13.39
C TRP A 250 17.83 17.87 12.20
N SER A 251 19.10 18.31 12.39
CA SER A 251 19.94 18.87 11.32
C SER A 251 20.21 17.88 10.19
N GLN A 252 20.30 16.58 10.49
CA GLN A 252 20.55 15.54 9.50
C GLN A 252 19.41 15.37 8.47
N ARG A 253 18.24 15.95 8.68
CA ARG A 253 17.08 15.90 7.77
C ARG A 253 17.11 16.97 6.69
N PHE A 254 18.04 17.94 6.79
CA PHE A 254 18.12 19.08 5.90
C PHE A 254 19.47 19.12 5.16
N GLU A 255 19.45 19.68 3.96
CA GLU A 255 20.67 19.99 3.24
C GLU A 255 21.46 21.07 4.01
N ASP A 256 22.77 20.95 4.07
CA ASP A 256 23.63 21.86 4.85
C ASP A 256 23.21 22.05 6.33
N GLY A 257 22.49 21.09 6.90
CA GLY A 257 22.03 21.19 8.29
C GLY A 257 23.16 21.26 9.31
N GLU A 258 24.34 20.73 8.99
CA GLU A 258 25.51 20.75 9.85
C GLU A 258 26.02 22.21 10.13
N ARG A 259 25.84 23.12 9.18
CA ARG A 259 26.17 24.55 9.39
C ARG A 259 25.27 25.19 10.46
N ALA A 260 23.96 24.91 10.39
CA ALA A 260 23.03 25.40 11.40
C ALA A 260 23.33 24.78 12.76
N LEU A 261 23.66 23.49 12.79
CA LEU A 261 24.09 22.80 14.02
C LEU A 261 25.33 23.44 14.64
N SER A 262 26.38 23.73 13.85
CA SER A 262 27.61 24.34 14.33
C SER A 262 27.36 25.72 14.97
N ARG A 263 26.48 26.54 14.37
CA ARG A 263 26.05 27.82 14.96
C ARG A 263 25.28 27.62 16.27
N TYR A 264 24.33 26.65 16.29
CA TYR A 264 23.60 26.32 17.49
C TYR A 264 24.54 25.92 18.63
N LEU A 265 25.51 25.06 18.36
CA LEU A 265 26.49 24.63 19.38
C LEU A 265 27.31 25.81 19.93
N SER A 266 27.53 26.89 19.16
CA SER A 266 28.21 28.07 19.58
C SER A 266 27.34 29.06 20.36
N HIS A 267 26.08 29.23 19.97
CA HIS A 267 25.20 30.29 20.50
C HIS A 267 24.10 29.74 21.43
N ARG A 268 23.79 28.46 21.35
CA ARG A 268 22.79 27.75 22.21
C ARG A 268 21.37 28.32 22.14
N ASP A 269 21.02 29.00 21.03
CA ASP A 269 19.66 29.48 20.77
C ASP A 269 18.91 28.47 19.86
N PHE A 270 18.04 27.67 20.43
CA PHE A 270 17.33 26.64 19.69
C PHE A 270 16.27 27.22 18.72
N ASP A 271 15.63 28.32 19.08
CA ASP A 271 14.59 28.91 18.22
C ASP A 271 15.21 29.59 16.97
N VAL A 272 16.35 30.22 17.11
CA VAL A 272 17.13 30.73 15.97
C VAL A 272 17.60 29.56 15.09
N TYR A 273 18.14 28.53 15.69
CA TYR A 273 18.57 27.33 15.02
C TYR A 273 17.42 26.67 14.25
N HIS A 274 16.25 26.47 14.89
CA HIS A 274 15.08 25.88 14.27
C HIS A 274 14.61 26.68 13.05
N ASN A 275 14.52 28.01 13.18
CA ASN A 275 14.11 28.88 12.09
C ASN A 275 15.11 28.87 10.92
N GLU A 276 16.40 28.87 11.21
CA GLU A 276 17.44 28.75 10.17
C GLU A 276 17.35 27.39 9.46
N LEU A 277 17.17 26.32 10.21
CA LEU A 277 17.14 24.98 9.67
C LEU A 277 15.90 24.74 8.79
N THR A 278 14.72 25.16 9.26
CA THR A 278 13.46 24.97 8.52
C THR A 278 13.35 25.80 7.25
N ALA A 279 14.21 26.79 7.07
CA ALA A 279 14.35 27.52 5.82
C ALA A 279 15.18 26.77 4.75
N LYS A 280 15.83 25.66 5.12
CA LYS A 280 16.66 24.87 4.21
C LYS A 280 15.85 23.78 3.51
N PRO A 281 16.27 23.34 2.33
CA PRO A 281 15.67 22.17 1.68
C PRO A 281 15.80 20.91 2.54
N LEU A 282 14.77 20.08 2.50
CA LEU A 282 14.84 18.73 3.07
C LEU A 282 15.71 17.82 2.19
N ARG A 283 16.41 16.88 2.80
CA ARG A 283 17.09 15.81 2.07
C ARG A 283 16.09 14.95 1.31
N GLU A 284 16.57 14.20 0.32
CA GLU A 284 15.74 13.30 -0.51
C GLU A 284 14.93 12.31 0.34
N LYS A 285 15.60 11.62 1.27
CA LYS A 285 14.93 10.66 2.15
C LYS A 285 14.29 11.37 3.34
N GLN A 286 13.03 11.09 3.57
CA GLN A 286 12.19 11.82 4.53
C GLN A 286 11.25 10.90 5.30
N ILE A 287 10.81 11.37 6.47
CA ILE A 287 9.63 10.87 7.16
C ILE A 287 8.51 11.90 6.94
N ASP A 288 7.44 11.52 6.27
CA ASP A 288 6.26 12.36 6.07
C ASP A 288 5.12 11.86 6.96
N VAL A 289 4.65 12.71 7.87
CA VAL A 289 3.58 12.36 8.83
C VAL A 289 2.30 13.09 8.46
N VAL A 290 1.28 12.34 8.08
CA VAL A 290 -0.06 12.82 7.75
C VAL A 290 -0.99 12.57 8.93
N TYR A 291 -1.52 13.63 9.52
CA TYR A 291 -2.51 13.55 10.59
C TYR A 291 -3.91 13.84 10.05
N SER A 292 -4.82 12.91 10.28
CA SER A 292 -6.25 13.10 10.00
C SER A 292 -7.09 12.38 11.05
N PRO A 293 -7.89 13.09 11.85
CA PRO A 293 -8.77 12.47 12.85
C PRO A 293 -9.95 11.69 12.24
N SER A 294 -10.18 11.86 10.95
CA SER A 294 -11.24 11.19 10.17
C SER A 294 -10.66 10.58 8.91
N LEU A 295 -9.62 9.76 9.06
CA LEU A 295 -8.92 9.13 7.95
C LEU A 295 -9.81 8.13 7.23
N THR A 296 -9.93 8.27 5.91
CA THR A 296 -10.63 7.32 5.03
C THR A 296 -9.65 6.66 4.06
N LEU A 297 -10.05 5.53 3.45
CA LEU A 297 -9.28 4.89 2.38
C LEU A 297 -8.99 5.86 1.22
N ALA A 298 -10.00 6.65 0.83
CA ALA A 298 -9.84 7.67 -0.20
C ALA A 298 -8.82 8.75 0.18
N ASN A 299 -8.79 9.19 1.45
CA ASN A 299 -7.77 10.14 1.91
C ASN A 299 -6.36 9.54 1.84
N ILE A 300 -6.19 8.27 2.26
CA ILE A 300 -4.91 7.56 2.18
C ILE A 300 -4.45 7.50 0.73
N ARG A 301 -5.31 7.05 -0.19
CA ARG A 301 -5.00 6.97 -1.62
C ARG A 301 -4.60 8.32 -2.20
N THR A 302 -5.40 9.36 -1.94
CA THR A 302 -5.12 10.72 -2.42
C THR A 302 -3.76 11.24 -1.95
N GLU A 303 -3.39 11.00 -0.69
CA GLU A 303 -2.09 11.43 -0.17
C GLU A 303 -0.94 10.57 -0.73
N LEU A 304 -1.17 9.27 -1.00
CA LEU A 304 -0.22 8.42 -1.71
C LEU A 304 0.01 8.94 -3.13
N ASP A 305 -1.04 9.15 -3.91
CA ASP A 305 -0.95 9.64 -5.30
C ASP A 305 -0.18 10.97 -5.41
N LYS A 306 -0.42 11.89 -4.46
CA LYS A 306 0.29 13.18 -4.43
C LYS A 306 1.79 13.07 -4.13
N LYS A 307 2.20 12.07 -3.35
CA LYS A 307 3.51 12.05 -2.72
C LYS A 307 4.41 10.90 -3.18
N ILE A 308 3.84 9.80 -3.70
CA ILE A 308 4.57 8.58 -4.01
C ILE A 308 5.76 8.82 -4.96
N ALA A 309 5.56 9.56 -6.04
CA ALA A 309 6.58 9.82 -7.04
C ALA A 309 7.78 10.60 -6.47
N ARG A 310 7.53 11.51 -5.53
CA ARG A 310 8.59 12.34 -4.91
C ARG A 310 9.23 11.65 -3.71
N LEU A 311 8.41 11.05 -2.85
CA LEU A 311 8.87 10.50 -1.57
C LEU A 311 9.46 9.11 -1.71
N GLN A 312 8.91 8.29 -2.64
CA GLN A 312 9.26 6.89 -2.84
C GLN A 312 9.40 6.13 -1.50
N PRO A 313 8.35 6.10 -0.66
CA PRO A 313 8.43 5.52 0.65
C PRO A 313 8.67 4.01 0.53
N ARG A 314 9.60 3.48 1.33
CA ARG A 314 9.81 2.05 1.45
C ARG A 314 8.78 1.41 2.38
N VAL A 315 8.40 2.14 3.42
CA VAL A 315 7.39 1.72 4.40
C VAL A 315 6.31 2.79 4.50
N VAL A 316 5.06 2.36 4.46
CA VAL A 316 3.88 3.18 4.75
C VAL A 316 3.21 2.63 5.99
N ILE A 317 2.98 3.49 6.98
CA ILE A 317 2.35 3.13 8.24
C ILE A 317 0.97 3.78 8.33
N VAL A 318 -0.05 3.00 8.73
CA VAL A 318 -1.42 3.49 8.98
C VAL A 318 -1.80 3.16 10.43
N ASP A 319 -1.69 4.12 11.32
CA ASP A 319 -1.90 3.96 12.77
C ASP A 319 -3.24 4.56 13.19
N TYR A 320 -4.29 3.74 13.34
CA TYR A 320 -4.39 2.29 13.22
C TYR A 320 -5.63 1.87 12.40
N ILE A 321 -5.59 0.66 11.85
CA ILE A 321 -6.57 0.13 10.89
C ILE A 321 -8.01 0.21 11.38
N ASN A 322 -8.26 -0.04 12.68
CA ASN A 322 -9.62 -0.07 13.22
C ASN A 322 -10.36 1.28 13.25
N GLN A 323 -9.66 2.39 13.00
CA GLN A 323 -10.25 3.73 12.93
C GLN A 323 -10.32 4.29 11.52
N VAL A 324 -9.71 3.61 10.54
CA VAL A 324 -9.84 3.98 9.14
C VAL A 324 -11.25 3.66 8.67
N LYS A 325 -11.91 4.63 8.05
CA LYS A 325 -13.24 4.47 7.49
C LYS A 325 -13.15 4.17 5.99
N ARG A 326 -14.10 3.38 5.50
CA ARG A 326 -14.26 3.16 4.06
C ARG A 326 -14.67 4.44 3.34
N SER A 327 -15.65 5.15 3.89
CA SER A 327 -16.19 6.40 3.35
C SER A 327 -16.65 7.31 4.49
N MET A 328 -16.76 8.63 4.22
CA MET A 328 -17.32 9.62 5.16
C MET A 328 -18.84 9.44 5.36
N VAL A 329 -19.53 8.85 4.39
CA VAL A 329 -20.98 8.62 4.43
C VAL A 329 -21.26 7.25 5.04
N SER A 330 -21.28 7.15 6.35
CA SER A 330 -21.81 5.98 7.05
C SER A 330 -23.33 6.12 7.14
N ASN A 331 -24.06 5.31 6.39
CA ASN A 331 -25.51 5.21 6.51
C ASN A 331 -25.93 4.82 7.93
N GLY A 332 -26.23 5.78 8.77
CA GLY A 332 -27.30 5.77 9.75
C GLY A 332 -27.18 4.87 10.99
N ARG A 333 -26.03 4.24 11.31
CA ARG A 333 -25.82 3.55 12.59
C ARG A 333 -24.49 3.94 13.23
N MET A 334 -24.49 5.11 13.86
CA MET A 334 -23.42 5.49 14.80
C MET A 334 -23.37 4.44 15.92
N GLY A 335 -22.24 3.75 16.07
CA GLY A 335 -21.91 3.03 17.29
C GLY A 335 -21.73 1.52 17.22
N GLN A 336 -21.93 0.85 16.08
CA GLN A 336 -21.61 -0.56 15.94
C GLN A 336 -20.30 -0.71 15.15
N TYR A 337 -19.27 -1.27 15.79
CA TYR A 337 -18.06 -1.73 15.11
C TYR A 337 -18.47 -2.73 14.02
N ASP A 338 -18.38 -2.32 12.77
CA ASP A 338 -18.62 -3.22 11.64
C ASP A 338 -17.32 -3.93 11.31
N TRP A 339 -17.21 -5.20 11.73
CA TRP A 339 -16.06 -6.05 11.45
C TRP A 339 -15.86 -6.28 9.94
N THR A 340 -16.92 -6.19 9.14
CA THR A 340 -16.86 -6.31 7.68
C THR A 340 -16.10 -5.14 7.07
N GLU A 341 -16.35 -3.92 7.56
CA GLU A 341 -15.62 -2.73 7.15
C GLU A 341 -14.11 -2.86 7.41
N GLN A 342 -13.73 -3.43 8.55
CA GLN A 342 -12.32 -3.61 8.90
C GLN A 342 -11.60 -4.64 8.02
N ILE A 343 -12.29 -5.70 7.61
CA ILE A 343 -11.77 -6.67 6.63
C ILE A 343 -11.55 -5.98 5.28
N GLU A 344 -12.49 -5.18 4.83
CA GLU A 344 -12.38 -4.43 3.57
C GLU A 344 -11.24 -3.40 3.64
N VAL A 345 -11.08 -2.70 4.75
CA VAL A 345 -9.94 -1.79 4.97
C VAL A 345 -8.62 -2.56 4.91
N SER A 346 -8.50 -3.72 5.56
CA SER A 346 -7.30 -4.55 5.51
C SER A 346 -6.95 -4.98 4.07
N LYS A 347 -7.95 -5.43 3.32
CA LYS A 347 -7.77 -5.79 1.89
C LYS A 347 -7.33 -4.58 1.05
N ALA A 348 -7.95 -3.42 1.27
CA ALA A 348 -7.60 -2.20 0.54
C ALA A 348 -6.15 -1.75 0.85
N LEU A 349 -5.71 -1.82 2.12
CA LEU A 349 -4.32 -1.51 2.48
C LEU A 349 -3.33 -2.48 1.82
N LYS A 350 -3.68 -3.77 1.72
CA LYS A 350 -2.87 -4.75 0.98
C LYS A 350 -2.81 -4.40 -0.51
N THR A 351 -3.94 -4.03 -1.12
CA THR A 351 -4.00 -3.58 -2.51
C THR A 351 -3.11 -2.36 -2.73
N TYR A 352 -3.15 -1.37 -1.82
CA TYR A 352 -2.27 -0.19 -1.94
C TYR A 352 -0.78 -0.57 -1.84
N ALA A 353 -0.41 -1.50 -0.95
CA ALA A 353 0.96 -1.99 -0.88
C ALA A 353 1.41 -2.61 -2.22
N GLN A 354 0.53 -3.37 -2.86
CA GLN A 354 0.78 -4.01 -4.16
C GLN A 354 0.85 -3.00 -5.31
N ASP A 355 -0.11 -2.06 -5.36
CA ASP A 355 -0.22 -1.09 -6.46
C ASP A 355 0.94 -0.10 -6.49
N TYR A 356 1.40 0.33 -5.32
CA TYR A 356 2.45 1.35 -5.18
C TYR A 356 3.84 0.78 -4.88
N GLY A 357 3.96 -0.51 -4.59
CA GLY A 357 5.24 -1.18 -4.38
C GLY A 357 5.98 -0.78 -3.09
N PHE A 358 5.28 -0.71 -1.95
CA PHE A 358 5.85 -0.45 -0.64
C PHE A 358 5.42 -1.51 0.39
N ILE A 359 6.04 -1.50 1.56
CA ILE A 359 5.62 -2.32 2.69
C ILE A 359 4.60 -1.53 3.50
N MET A 360 3.40 -2.11 3.67
CA MET A 360 2.35 -1.54 4.52
C MET A 360 2.44 -2.10 5.93
N VAL A 361 2.49 -1.23 6.92
CA VAL A 361 2.45 -1.62 8.35
C VAL A 361 1.25 -0.99 9.00
N SER A 362 0.42 -1.78 9.71
CA SER A 362 -0.71 -1.22 10.45
C SER A 362 -0.94 -1.93 11.77
N PRO A 363 -1.10 -1.20 12.86
CA PRO A 363 -1.53 -1.80 14.10
C PRO A 363 -3.03 -2.08 14.07
N TYR A 364 -3.45 -3.14 14.79
CA TYR A 364 -4.85 -3.47 15.04
C TYR A 364 -5.10 -3.77 16.52
N GLN A 365 -6.32 -3.57 16.96
CA GLN A 365 -6.70 -3.79 18.34
C GLN A 365 -7.30 -5.18 18.52
N ILE A 366 -6.83 -5.92 19.52
CA ILE A 366 -7.45 -7.15 20.01
C ILE A 366 -8.28 -6.84 21.24
N ASP A 367 -9.33 -7.64 21.50
CA ASP A 367 -10.17 -7.49 22.67
C ASP A 367 -9.50 -7.99 23.97
N ALA A 368 -10.20 -7.83 25.09
CA ALA A 368 -9.68 -8.20 26.40
C ALA A 368 -9.55 -9.71 26.59
N SER A 369 -10.28 -10.53 25.82
CA SER A 369 -10.25 -11.99 25.90
C SER A 369 -9.04 -12.61 25.21
N GLY A 370 -8.26 -11.80 24.45
CA GLY A 370 -7.13 -12.32 23.66
C GLY A 370 -7.57 -13.15 22.45
N GLU A 371 -8.86 -13.42 22.33
CA GLU A 371 -9.42 -14.10 21.17
C GLU A 371 -9.65 -13.09 20.03
N ALA A 372 -8.91 -13.29 18.97
CA ALA A 372 -9.03 -12.58 17.71
C ALA A 372 -10.37 -12.89 16.98
N ARG A 373 -11.51 -12.89 17.69
CA ARG A 373 -12.82 -13.20 17.09
C ARG A 373 -13.15 -12.30 15.90
N PHE A 374 -12.69 -11.04 15.97
CA PHE A 374 -12.82 -10.07 14.87
C PHE A 374 -11.54 -9.92 14.04
N ALA A 375 -10.39 -10.44 14.53
CA ALA A 375 -9.10 -10.28 13.86
C ALA A 375 -8.85 -11.33 12.76
N LYS A 376 -9.52 -12.49 12.75
CA LYS A 376 -9.27 -13.51 11.73
C LYS A 376 -9.42 -12.96 10.31
N GLY A 377 -10.51 -12.27 10.02
CA GLY A 377 -10.74 -11.70 8.70
C GLY A 377 -9.77 -10.56 8.33
N ILE A 378 -9.31 -9.76 9.31
CA ILE A 378 -8.29 -8.73 9.10
C ILE A 378 -6.94 -9.39 8.75
N LEU A 379 -6.61 -10.50 9.45
CA LEU A 379 -5.38 -11.25 9.23
C LEU A 379 -5.34 -11.94 7.85
N ASP A 380 -6.49 -12.23 7.24
CA ASP A 380 -6.53 -12.94 5.95
C ASP A 380 -5.76 -12.20 4.86
N ALA A 381 -5.82 -10.88 4.84
CA ALA A 381 -5.10 -10.05 3.86
C ALA A 381 -3.61 -9.86 4.19
N ALA A 382 -3.19 -10.08 5.45
CA ALA A 382 -1.83 -9.83 5.88
C ALA A 382 -0.84 -10.91 5.38
N ASP A 383 0.38 -10.52 5.12
CA ASP A 383 1.50 -11.42 4.86
C ASP A 383 2.19 -11.83 6.15
N ALA A 384 2.26 -10.92 7.13
CA ALA A 384 2.71 -11.20 8.48
C ALA A 384 1.83 -10.51 9.51
N ALA A 385 1.67 -11.14 10.66
CA ALA A 385 0.97 -10.55 11.78
C ALA A 385 1.61 -10.98 13.10
N PHE A 386 1.80 -9.99 13.98
CA PHE A 386 2.35 -10.19 15.32
C PHE A 386 1.37 -9.68 16.36
N THR A 387 1.31 -10.34 17.51
CA THR A 387 0.61 -9.83 18.68
C THR A 387 1.61 -9.37 19.74
N LEU A 388 1.44 -8.14 20.20
CA LEU A 388 2.28 -7.55 21.23
C LEU A 388 1.82 -7.99 22.60
N ASP A 389 2.75 -8.44 23.42
CA ASP A 389 2.60 -8.58 24.85
C ASP A 389 3.65 -7.73 25.57
N ALA A 390 3.17 -6.65 26.20
CA ALA A 390 4.02 -5.83 27.03
C ALA A 390 4.06 -6.45 28.43
N HIS A 391 5.20 -6.97 28.80
CA HIS A 391 5.49 -7.41 30.16
C HIS A 391 5.39 -6.24 31.15
N ALA A 392 5.56 -6.51 32.46
CA ALA A 392 5.64 -5.45 33.45
C ALA A 392 6.72 -4.43 33.02
N LYS A 393 6.44 -3.12 33.23
CA LYS A 393 7.39 -2.09 32.78
C LYS A 393 8.77 -2.20 33.42
N GLU A 394 8.82 -2.84 34.59
CA GLU A 394 10.05 -3.11 35.32
C GLU A 394 10.97 -4.11 34.60
N ASP A 395 10.40 -4.96 33.74
CA ASP A 395 11.19 -5.97 33.02
C ASP A 395 11.91 -5.39 31.81
N ASN A 396 11.52 -4.19 31.33
CA ASN A 396 12.04 -3.56 30.12
C ASN A 396 12.02 -4.47 28.87
N ILE A 397 10.98 -5.27 28.76
CA ILE A 397 10.82 -6.30 27.73
C ILE A 397 9.48 -6.11 27.01
N ILE A 398 9.48 -6.38 25.70
CA ILE A 398 8.30 -6.46 24.87
C ILE A 398 8.38 -7.69 23.97
N SER A 399 7.33 -8.51 23.97
CA SER A 399 7.25 -9.72 23.15
C SER A 399 6.39 -9.53 21.91
N PHE A 400 6.83 -10.09 20.80
CA PHE A 400 6.15 -10.12 19.54
C PHE A 400 5.84 -11.58 19.18
N ASN A 401 4.60 -12.00 19.46
CA ASN A 401 4.16 -13.36 19.15
C ASN A 401 3.64 -13.41 17.72
N CYS A 402 4.24 -14.25 16.89
CA CYS A 402 3.82 -14.41 15.51
C CYS A 402 2.45 -15.09 15.46
N ALA A 403 1.48 -14.43 14.86
CA ALA A 403 0.12 -14.94 14.66
C ALA A 403 -0.12 -15.41 13.21
N LYS A 404 0.72 -14.95 12.27
CA LYS A 404 0.70 -15.34 10.86
C LYS A 404 2.02 -14.96 10.20
N MET A 405 2.51 -15.88 9.35
CA MET A 405 3.58 -15.62 8.40
C MET A 405 3.26 -16.40 7.12
N ARG A 406 3.20 -15.71 5.97
CA ARG A 406 2.78 -16.33 4.70
C ARG A 406 3.92 -17.03 3.99
N ASN A 407 5.10 -16.43 3.98
CA ASN A 407 6.20 -16.83 3.10
C ASN A 407 7.38 -17.48 3.85
N SER A 408 7.30 -17.63 5.17
CA SER A 408 8.34 -18.25 5.99
C SER A 408 7.75 -18.87 7.25
N ASP A 409 8.59 -19.46 8.10
CA ASP A 409 8.18 -20.00 9.39
C ASP A 409 7.67 -18.91 10.33
N GLU A 410 6.71 -19.26 11.20
CA GLU A 410 6.18 -18.37 12.21
C GLU A 410 7.16 -18.24 13.37
N VAL A 411 7.96 -17.19 13.35
CA VAL A 411 8.96 -16.91 14.39
C VAL A 411 8.47 -15.79 15.30
N SER A 412 8.43 -16.07 16.60
CA SER A 412 8.15 -15.08 17.64
C SER A 412 9.45 -14.60 18.26
N PHE A 413 9.50 -13.35 18.72
CA PHE A 413 10.71 -12.78 19.32
C PHE A 413 10.38 -11.86 20.49
N THR A 414 11.40 -11.61 21.32
CA THR A 414 11.34 -10.72 22.48
C THR A 414 12.46 -9.71 22.40
N SER A 415 12.17 -8.44 22.61
CA SER A 415 13.13 -7.35 22.52
C SER A 415 13.18 -6.53 23.79
N THR A 416 14.31 -5.87 24.03
CA THR A 416 14.43 -4.87 25.09
C THR A 416 13.57 -3.65 24.77
N MET A 417 13.08 -2.98 25.79
CA MET A 417 12.25 -1.78 25.70
C MET A 417 12.75 -0.71 26.67
N ASP A 418 13.17 0.42 26.14
CA ASP A 418 13.40 1.62 26.95
C ASP A 418 12.12 2.45 27.01
N TRP A 419 11.43 2.43 28.14
CA TRP A 419 10.19 3.17 28.34
C TRP A 419 10.39 4.69 28.42
N ALA A 420 11.59 5.19 28.68
CA ALA A 420 11.87 6.61 28.72
C ALA A 420 11.92 7.22 27.32
N SER A 421 12.69 6.62 26.42
CA SER A 421 12.81 7.05 25.04
C SER A 421 11.82 6.38 24.09
N LEU A 422 11.09 5.35 24.56
CA LEU A 422 10.19 4.50 23.80
C LEU A 422 10.90 3.67 22.72
N ALA A 423 12.21 3.46 22.88
CA ALA A 423 12.99 2.64 21.96
C ALA A 423 12.79 1.14 22.23
N ILE A 424 12.56 0.38 21.16
CA ILE A 424 12.52 -1.08 21.16
C ILE A 424 13.73 -1.53 20.38
N GLY A 425 14.58 -2.46 20.92
CA GLY A 425 15.72 -2.99 20.21
C GLY A 425 16.28 -2.06 19.13
N PRO A 426 17.20 -2.37 18.35
CA PRO A 426 17.43 -3.63 17.63
C PRO A 426 18.48 -4.55 18.25
N GLU A 427 18.71 -4.45 19.52
CA GLU A 427 19.64 -5.35 20.20
C GLU A 427 19.24 -6.81 20.05
N THR A 428 20.21 -7.71 20.18
CA THR A 428 19.97 -9.14 20.20
C THR A 428 18.98 -9.49 21.30
N GLY A 429 17.92 -10.18 20.93
CA GLY A 429 16.85 -10.61 21.83
C GLY A 429 16.74 -12.15 21.84
N TYR A 430 15.61 -12.64 22.26
CA TYR A 430 15.33 -14.05 22.33
C TYR A 430 14.30 -14.42 21.26
N ILE A 431 14.59 -15.52 20.50
CA ILE A 431 13.63 -16.14 19.60
C ILE A 431 12.97 -17.28 20.32
N LYS A 432 11.64 -17.35 20.29
CA LYS A 432 10.86 -18.43 20.91
C LYS A 432 10.54 -19.49 19.87
N ASP A 433 10.88 -20.74 20.14
CA ASP A 433 10.42 -21.87 19.37
C ASP A 433 8.92 -22.14 19.59
N LYS A 434 8.21 -22.52 18.52
CA LYS A 434 6.76 -22.73 18.52
C LYS A 434 6.31 -23.90 19.39
N ASP A 435 7.19 -24.92 19.59
CA ASP A 435 6.89 -26.19 20.27
C ASP A 435 7.60 -26.39 21.62
N GLY A 436 8.35 -25.39 22.10
CA GLY A 436 9.03 -25.46 23.39
C GLY A 436 8.10 -25.06 24.55
N PRO A 437 8.32 -25.58 25.76
CA PRO A 437 7.68 -25.03 26.94
C PRO A 437 8.08 -23.56 27.07
N ASP A 438 7.15 -22.72 27.51
CA ASP A 438 7.24 -21.24 27.55
C ASP A 438 8.48 -20.66 28.30
N GLU A 439 9.41 -21.49 28.72
CA GLU A 439 10.56 -21.13 29.55
C GLU A 439 11.94 -21.38 28.90
N GLU A 440 12.04 -22.05 27.74
CA GLU A 440 13.35 -22.24 27.07
C GLU A 440 13.59 -21.13 26.04
N VAL A 441 14.42 -20.21 26.44
CA VAL A 441 14.91 -19.08 25.64
C VAL A 441 16.28 -19.45 25.08
N TYR A 442 16.41 -19.50 23.75
CA TYR A 442 17.69 -19.72 23.11
C TYR A 442 18.38 -18.38 22.82
N GLU A 443 19.59 -18.19 23.37
CA GLU A 443 20.53 -17.18 22.87
C GLU A 443 21.07 -17.63 21.53
N LEU A 444 20.91 -16.82 20.51
CA LEU A 444 21.53 -17.05 19.20
C LEU A 444 22.89 -16.38 19.09
#